data_7c77e2bc5d3ab41b48be1cf93b95e264
#
_entry.id   7c77e2bc5d3ab41b48be1cf93b95e264
#
_cell.length_a   1.000
_cell.length_b   1.000
_cell.length_c   1.000
_cell.angle_alpha   90.00
_cell.angle_beta   90.00
_cell.angle_gamma   90.00
#
_symmetry.space_group_name_H-M   'P 1'
#
loop_
_entity.id
_entity.type
_entity.pdbx_description
1 polymer ?
#
loop_
_entity_poly.entity_id
_entity_poly.type
_entity_poly.pdbx_seq_one_letter_code
_entity_poly.pdbx_strand_id
1 'polypeptide(L)'
;MNENGDRVHSEGEDSQDYAKFIIELLKAESSYSGIQVIYPILKQRQHLLNARFAETLQQVAQRLIADENPEAIEFIVGLIENLSVHISDFPLGSKANNIEIAITGYQIVLNNRQPGSEKFAQTQNNLAIAYRNRINGSRAENLQRAIEFYQAALTVYTLEDFREYWAMTQNNLAIAYSNRIKGSLAENLQRAIEFYEAALTVYTFEDFREKWAMIQNNLAIAYSNRIKGSRAENLQRAIEFFDAALTVYTLEDFREKWAMTQNNLAIAYSDRINGSRAQNLERAIAY
;
A
#
# COMPACT_ATOMS: atom_id res chain seq x y z
N MET A 1 13.74 -33.90 -38.04
CA MET A 1 12.48 -33.17 -38.19
C MET A 1 12.38 -32.19 -37.02
N ASN A 2 12.19 -30.94 -37.33
CA ASN A 2 12.54 -29.78 -36.50
C ASN A 2 11.59 -29.54 -35.31
N GLU A 3 11.89 -30.06 -34.15
CA GLU A 3 11.19 -29.64 -32.90
C GLU A 3 11.55 -28.22 -32.43
N ASN A 4 12.64 -27.63 -32.95
CA ASN A 4 13.04 -26.26 -32.62
C ASN A 4 12.30 -25.18 -33.41
N GLY A 5 11.69 -25.50 -34.55
CA GLY A 5 10.96 -24.54 -35.37
C GLY A 5 9.60 -24.15 -34.78
N ASP A 6 8.88 -25.14 -34.24
CA ASP A 6 7.53 -24.95 -33.70
C ASP A 6 7.53 -24.21 -32.34
N ARG A 7 8.60 -24.36 -31.53
CA ARG A 7 8.75 -23.60 -30.26
C ARG A 7 9.01 -22.12 -30.49
N VAL A 8 9.84 -21.77 -31.49
CA VAL A 8 10.16 -20.38 -31.81
C VAL A 8 8.96 -19.64 -32.40
N HIS A 9 8.11 -20.31 -33.19
CA HIS A 9 6.88 -19.72 -33.73
C HIS A 9 5.82 -19.50 -32.65
N SER A 10 5.61 -20.46 -31.73
CA SER A 10 4.65 -20.32 -30.64
C SER A 10 5.04 -19.25 -29.60
N GLU A 11 6.34 -19.11 -29.30
CA GLU A 11 6.86 -18.05 -28.41
C GLU A 11 6.74 -16.66 -29.01
N GLY A 12 6.84 -16.51 -30.33
CA GLY A 12 6.69 -15.25 -31.05
C GLY A 12 5.25 -14.76 -31.11
N GLU A 13 4.30 -15.64 -31.41
CA GLU A 13 2.86 -15.36 -31.45
C GLU A 13 2.34 -14.98 -30.05
N ASP A 14 2.70 -15.72 -29.02
CA ASP A 14 2.39 -15.44 -27.62
C ASP A 14 2.89 -14.05 -27.18
N SER A 15 4.14 -13.69 -27.51
CA SER A 15 4.71 -12.38 -27.13
C SER A 15 3.96 -11.21 -27.81
N GLN A 16 3.47 -11.41 -29.01
CA GLN A 16 2.72 -10.40 -29.78
C GLN A 16 1.34 -10.14 -29.16
N ASP A 17 0.70 -11.16 -28.59
CA ASP A 17 -0.60 -11.01 -27.92
C ASP A 17 -0.49 -10.24 -26.60
N TYR A 18 0.57 -10.47 -25.81
CA TYR A 18 0.85 -9.66 -24.62
C TYR A 18 1.10 -8.20 -24.96
N ALA A 19 1.90 -7.91 -26.00
CA ALA A 19 2.17 -6.55 -26.41
C ALA A 19 0.91 -5.82 -26.92
N LYS A 20 0.05 -6.49 -27.72
CA LYS A 20 -1.25 -5.95 -28.14
C LYS A 20 -2.14 -5.65 -26.95
N PHE A 21 -2.21 -6.57 -25.98
CA PHE A 21 -3.02 -6.40 -24.78
C PHE A 21 -2.54 -5.21 -23.93
N ILE A 22 -1.24 -5.07 -23.72
CA ILE A 22 -0.65 -3.92 -23.00
C ILE A 22 -0.98 -2.61 -23.71
N ILE A 23 -0.82 -2.54 -25.04
CA ILE A 23 -1.13 -1.34 -25.82
C ILE A 23 -2.62 -1.00 -25.74
N GLU A 24 -3.51 -1.99 -25.77
CA GLU A 24 -4.96 -1.79 -25.59
C GLU A 24 -5.26 -1.18 -24.21
N LEU A 25 -4.64 -1.70 -23.13
CA LEU A 25 -4.79 -1.15 -21.80
C LEU A 25 -4.27 0.29 -21.70
N LEU A 26 -3.07 0.58 -22.24
CA LEU A 26 -2.52 1.94 -22.23
C LEU A 26 -3.39 2.93 -23.05
N LYS A 27 -3.98 2.49 -24.15
CA LYS A 27 -4.96 3.30 -24.93
C LYS A 27 -6.23 3.55 -24.11
N ALA A 28 -6.73 2.56 -23.38
CA ALA A 28 -7.87 2.73 -22.50
C ALA A 28 -7.57 3.71 -21.36
N GLU A 29 -6.36 3.64 -20.76
CA GLU A 29 -5.90 4.64 -19.77
C GLU A 29 -5.87 6.06 -20.34
N SER A 30 -5.44 6.24 -21.58
CA SER A 30 -5.36 7.55 -22.23
C SER A 30 -6.73 8.21 -22.47
N SER A 31 -7.81 7.43 -22.46
CA SER A 31 -9.17 7.93 -22.65
C SER A 31 -9.83 8.47 -21.37
N TYR A 32 -9.10 8.56 -20.25
CA TYR A 32 -9.60 8.98 -18.91
C TYR A 32 -10.81 8.17 -18.40
N SER A 33 -10.96 6.95 -18.88
CA SER A 33 -12.16 6.14 -18.63
C SER A 33 -12.15 5.41 -17.27
N GLY A 34 -11.03 5.45 -16.55
CA GLY A 34 -10.87 4.89 -15.20
C GLY A 34 -11.14 3.38 -15.10
N ILE A 35 -11.32 2.89 -13.88
CA ILE A 35 -11.53 1.46 -13.56
C ILE A 35 -12.74 0.84 -14.27
N GLN A 36 -13.74 1.63 -14.64
CA GLN A 36 -14.96 1.15 -15.30
C GLN A 36 -14.68 0.57 -16.69
N VAL A 37 -13.63 1.03 -17.37
CA VAL A 37 -13.18 0.50 -18.67
C VAL A 37 -12.05 -0.52 -18.50
N ILE A 38 -11.08 -0.23 -17.62
CA ILE A 38 -9.90 -1.06 -17.44
C ILE A 38 -10.27 -2.44 -16.86
N TYR A 39 -11.10 -2.52 -15.81
CA TYR A 39 -11.43 -3.77 -15.16
C TYR A 39 -12.16 -4.80 -16.04
N PRO A 40 -13.13 -4.42 -16.90
CA PRO A 40 -13.69 -5.35 -17.89
C PRO A 40 -12.64 -5.92 -18.85
N ILE A 41 -11.69 -5.11 -19.32
CA ILE A 41 -10.62 -5.55 -20.22
C ILE A 41 -9.68 -6.52 -19.50
N LEU A 42 -9.26 -6.20 -18.26
CA LEU A 42 -8.43 -7.08 -17.43
C LEU A 42 -9.15 -8.40 -17.13
N LYS A 43 -10.46 -8.36 -16.83
CA LYS A 43 -11.26 -9.55 -16.52
C LYS A 43 -11.32 -10.52 -17.69
N GLN A 44 -11.46 -10.04 -18.91
CA GLN A 44 -11.54 -10.91 -20.11
C GLN A 44 -10.23 -11.68 -20.34
N ARG A 45 -9.09 -11.10 -19.96
CA ARG A 45 -7.75 -11.66 -20.22
C ARG A 45 -6.91 -11.80 -18.93
N GLN A 46 -7.56 -12.06 -17.79
CA GLN A 46 -6.86 -12.18 -16.50
C GLN A 46 -5.78 -13.27 -16.48
N HIS A 47 -5.87 -14.28 -17.35
CA HIS A 47 -4.86 -15.32 -17.49
C HIS A 47 -3.52 -14.81 -18.04
N LEU A 48 -3.52 -13.64 -18.71
CA LEU A 48 -2.32 -12.96 -19.19
C LEU A 48 -1.63 -12.13 -18.09
N LEU A 49 -2.26 -11.92 -16.93
CA LEU A 49 -1.62 -11.20 -15.81
C LEU A 49 -0.65 -12.13 -15.06
N ASN A 50 0.55 -12.27 -15.61
CA ASN A 50 1.61 -13.17 -15.14
C ASN A 50 3.01 -12.55 -15.35
N ALA A 51 4.07 -13.31 -15.08
CA ALA A 51 5.46 -12.83 -15.22
C ALA A 51 5.78 -12.34 -16.64
N ARG A 52 5.25 -13.01 -17.67
CA ARG A 52 5.47 -12.62 -19.07
C ARG A 52 4.83 -11.25 -19.40
N PHE A 53 3.69 -10.93 -18.78
CA PHE A 53 3.11 -9.59 -18.90
C PHE A 53 4.09 -8.53 -18.38
N ALA A 54 4.69 -8.73 -17.22
CA ALA A 54 5.65 -7.79 -16.64
C ALA A 54 6.89 -7.60 -17.55
N GLU A 55 7.44 -8.68 -18.08
CA GLU A 55 8.55 -8.64 -19.03
C GLU A 55 8.18 -7.90 -20.32
N THR A 56 6.99 -8.21 -20.87
CA THR A 56 6.51 -7.55 -22.10
C THR A 56 6.19 -6.08 -21.85
N LEU A 57 5.65 -5.72 -20.67
CA LEU A 57 5.41 -4.31 -20.29
C LEU A 57 6.71 -3.51 -20.34
N GLN A 58 7.82 -4.09 -19.85
CA GLN A 58 9.14 -3.46 -19.89
C GLN A 58 9.61 -3.21 -21.34
N GLN A 59 9.45 -4.20 -22.22
CA GLN A 59 9.81 -4.08 -23.62
C GLN A 59 8.94 -3.07 -24.38
N VAL A 60 7.62 -3.08 -24.14
CA VAL A 60 6.68 -2.13 -24.73
C VAL A 60 6.99 -0.71 -24.27
N ALA A 61 7.22 -0.51 -22.97
CA ALA A 61 7.57 0.79 -22.42
C ALA A 61 8.87 1.34 -23.03
N GLN A 62 9.92 0.53 -23.13
CA GLN A 62 11.17 0.92 -23.77
C GLN A 62 10.98 1.39 -25.21
N ARG A 63 10.12 0.69 -25.99
CA ARG A 63 9.82 1.08 -27.37
C ARG A 63 8.99 2.35 -27.47
N LEU A 64 8.03 2.55 -26.57
CA LEU A 64 7.17 3.73 -26.56
C LEU A 64 7.90 5.00 -26.11
N ILE A 65 8.95 4.86 -25.27
CA ILE A 65 9.73 5.99 -24.73
C ILE A 65 10.93 6.31 -25.64
N ALA A 66 11.40 5.34 -26.45
CA ALA A 66 12.54 5.53 -27.33
C ALA A 66 12.29 6.71 -28.30
N ASP A 67 13.28 7.61 -28.36
CA ASP A 67 13.29 8.76 -29.28
C ASP A 67 12.17 9.80 -29.04
N GLU A 68 11.43 9.71 -27.92
CA GLU A 68 10.38 10.65 -27.55
C GLU A 68 10.93 11.88 -26.82
N ASN A 69 10.21 12.99 -26.88
CA ASN A 69 10.52 14.19 -26.12
C ASN A 69 10.09 14.03 -24.66
N PRO A 70 10.60 14.87 -23.72
CA PRO A 70 10.31 14.75 -22.30
C PRO A 70 8.82 14.80 -21.94
N GLU A 71 8.00 15.58 -22.66
CA GLU A 71 6.55 15.70 -22.41
C GLU A 71 5.82 14.41 -22.79
N ALA A 72 6.17 13.81 -23.94
CA ALA A 72 5.63 12.54 -24.38
C ALA A 72 6.06 11.40 -23.44
N ILE A 73 7.31 11.40 -22.98
CA ILE A 73 7.79 10.44 -21.98
C ILE A 73 6.97 10.57 -20.70
N GLU A 74 6.78 11.77 -20.16
CA GLU A 74 6.01 11.97 -18.92
C GLU A 74 4.55 11.51 -19.09
N PHE A 75 3.95 11.74 -20.26
CA PHE A 75 2.61 11.23 -20.56
C PHE A 75 2.56 9.70 -20.57
N ILE A 76 3.49 9.04 -21.29
CA ILE A 76 3.55 7.58 -21.38
C ILE A 76 3.77 6.94 -20.00
N VAL A 77 4.72 7.45 -19.22
CA VAL A 77 4.98 6.91 -17.87
C VAL A 77 3.82 7.15 -16.93
N GLY A 78 3.07 8.24 -17.10
CA GLY A 78 1.83 8.49 -16.38
C GLY A 78 0.77 7.42 -16.67
N LEU A 79 0.60 7.01 -17.92
CA LEU A 79 -0.30 5.91 -18.29
C LEU A 79 0.15 4.57 -17.67
N ILE A 80 1.46 4.29 -17.69
CA ILE A 80 2.02 3.08 -17.09
C ILE A 80 1.81 3.09 -15.57
N GLU A 81 1.94 4.23 -14.90
CA GLU A 81 1.68 4.34 -13.46
C GLU A 81 0.22 4.05 -13.14
N ASN A 82 -0.73 4.68 -13.85
CA ASN A 82 -2.15 4.46 -13.65
C ASN A 82 -2.52 2.98 -13.87
N LEU A 83 -2.04 2.39 -14.97
CA LEU A 83 -2.23 0.98 -15.25
C LEU A 83 -1.68 0.09 -14.11
N SER A 84 -0.52 0.44 -13.56
CA SER A 84 0.11 -0.28 -12.45
C SER A 84 -0.73 -0.20 -11.17
N VAL A 85 -1.33 0.97 -10.88
CA VAL A 85 -2.29 1.13 -9.78
C VAL A 85 -3.51 0.23 -10.01
N HIS A 86 -4.13 0.31 -11.19
CA HIS A 86 -5.33 -0.46 -11.51
C HIS A 86 -5.08 -1.98 -11.46
N ILE A 87 -3.94 -2.46 -11.97
CA ILE A 87 -3.58 -3.89 -11.89
C ILE A 87 -3.31 -4.30 -10.44
N SER A 88 -2.60 -3.47 -9.66
CA SER A 88 -2.37 -3.74 -8.23
C SER A 88 -3.68 -3.90 -7.45
N ASP A 89 -4.68 -3.08 -7.75
CA ASP A 89 -5.96 -3.07 -7.04
C ASP A 89 -7.01 -4.01 -7.66
N PHE A 90 -6.72 -4.59 -8.83
CA PHE A 90 -7.63 -5.50 -9.52
C PHE A 90 -7.96 -6.71 -8.66
N PRO A 91 -9.27 -6.96 -8.38
CA PRO A 91 -9.69 -7.95 -7.39
C PRO A 91 -9.63 -9.41 -7.89
N LEU A 92 -9.36 -9.62 -9.18
CA LEU A 92 -9.34 -10.94 -9.80
C LEU A 92 -7.94 -11.35 -10.24
N GLY A 93 -7.79 -12.64 -10.57
CA GLY A 93 -6.50 -13.22 -10.94
C GLY A 93 -5.60 -13.49 -9.72
N SER A 94 -4.31 -13.61 -9.97
CA SER A 94 -3.32 -13.84 -8.92
C SER A 94 -2.87 -12.51 -8.30
N LYS A 95 -3.21 -12.27 -7.05
CA LYS A 95 -2.76 -11.07 -6.32
C LYS A 95 -1.24 -10.93 -6.32
N ALA A 96 -0.52 -12.06 -6.22
CA ALA A 96 0.94 -12.08 -6.30
C ALA A 96 1.43 -11.54 -7.66
N ASN A 97 0.88 -12.04 -8.76
CA ASN A 97 1.25 -11.58 -10.09
C ASN A 97 0.87 -10.12 -10.33
N ASN A 98 -0.32 -9.70 -9.89
CA ASN A 98 -0.79 -8.33 -10.03
C ASN A 98 0.19 -7.35 -9.35
N ILE A 99 0.68 -7.70 -8.16
CA ILE A 99 1.66 -6.90 -7.42
C ILE A 99 3.02 -6.88 -8.14
N GLU A 100 3.51 -8.01 -8.67
CA GLU A 100 4.78 -8.04 -9.42
C GLU A 100 4.71 -7.18 -10.69
N ILE A 101 3.59 -7.24 -11.43
CA ILE A 101 3.36 -6.38 -12.61
C ILE A 101 3.39 -4.90 -12.20
N ALA A 102 2.70 -4.56 -11.11
CA ALA A 102 2.66 -3.19 -10.61
C ALA A 102 4.06 -2.70 -10.19
N ILE A 103 4.84 -3.53 -9.49
CA ILE A 103 6.24 -3.22 -9.13
C ILE A 103 7.07 -2.95 -10.39
N THR A 104 6.94 -3.79 -11.42
CA THR A 104 7.63 -3.58 -12.70
C THR A 104 7.23 -2.25 -13.34
N GLY A 105 5.94 -1.95 -13.40
CA GLY A 105 5.45 -0.68 -13.95
C GLY A 105 5.96 0.53 -13.17
N TYR A 106 5.90 0.52 -11.83
CA TYR A 106 6.44 1.61 -11.00
C TYR A 106 7.97 1.77 -11.16
N GLN A 107 8.72 0.68 -11.36
CA GLN A 107 10.15 0.76 -11.62
C GLN A 107 10.45 1.43 -12.98
N ILE A 108 9.67 1.10 -14.01
CA ILE A 108 9.76 1.78 -15.32
C ILE A 108 9.51 3.28 -15.15
N VAL A 109 8.45 3.64 -14.44
CA VAL A 109 8.08 5.04 -14.19
C VAL A 109 9.18 5.78 -13.42
N LEU A 110 9.68 5.19 -12.34
CA LEU A 110 10.72 5.79 -11.50
C LEU A 110 12.01 6.07 -12.27
N ASN A 111 12.38 5.17 -13.20
CA ASN A 111 13.59 5.31 -14.01
C ASN A 111 13.49 6.43 -15.07
N ASN A 112 12.27 6.89 -15.37
CA ASN A 112 12.01 7.89 -16.41
C ASN A 112 11.45 9.21 -15.87
N ARG A 113 11.28 9.35 -14.55
CA ARG A 113 10.88 10.61 -13.90
C ARG A 113 12.07 11.37 -13.35
N GLN A 114 11.92 12.68 -13.28
CA GLN A 114 12.93 13.56 -12.69
C GLN A 114 13.06 13.28 -11.19
N PRO A 115 14.24 12.86 -10.70
CA PRO A 115 14.47 12.66 -9.27
C PRO A 115 14.17 13.94 -8.47
N GLY A 116 13.54 13.76 -7.30
CA GLY A 116 13.18 14.88 -6.42
C GLY A 116 11.92 15.64 -6.82
N SER A 117 11.23 15.27 -7.91
CA SER A 117 9.94 15.84 -8.25
C SER A 117 8.81 15.23 -7.39
N GLU A 118 7.68 15.95 -7.28
CA GLU A 118 6.47 15.46 -6.62
C GLU A 118 6.02 14.09 -7.19
N LYS A 119 5.96 13.99 -8.52
CA LYS A 119 5.57 12.75 -9.20
C LYS A 119 6.56 11.60 -8.96
N PHE A 120 7.86 11.90 -8.86
CA PHE A 120 8.88 10.91 -8.47
C PHE A 120 8.61 10.37 -7.06
N ALA A 121 8.32 11.26 -6.09
CA ALA A 121 7.98 10.87 -4.73
C ALA A 121 6.65 10.08 -4.67
N GLN A 122 5.67 10.43 -5.50
CA GLN A 122 4.43 9.66 -5.63
C GLN A 122 4.71 8.22 -6.08
N THR A 123 5.54 8.03 -7.10
CA THR A 123 5.94 6.70 -7.56
C THR A 123 6.69 5.93 -6.48
N GLN A 124 7.58 6.58 -5.73
CA GLN A 124 8.26 5.96 -4.59
C GLN A 124 7.26 5.48 -3.53
N ASN A 125 6.25 6.30 -3.21
CA ASN A 125 5.20 5.90 -2.25
C ASN A 125 4.36 4.73 -2.77
N ASN A 126 3.98 4.72 -4.06
CA ASN A 126 3.26 3.61 -4.69
C ASN A 126 4.09 2.32 -4.68
N LEU A 127 5.37 2.43 -5.00
CA LEU A 127 6.31 1.30 -4.98
C LEU A 127 6.49 0.77 -3.55
N ALA A 128 6.54 1.65 -2.54
CA ALA A 128 6.58 1.26 -1.14
C ALA A 128 5.32 0.48 -0.73
N ILE A 129 4.13 0.93 -1.14
CA ILE A 129 2.86 0.21 -0.91
C ILE A 129 2.91 -1.18 -1.57
N ALA A 130 3.37 -1.26 -2.82
CA ALA A 130 3.49 -2.52 -3.53
C ALA A 130 4.45 -3.50 -2.84
N TYR A 131 5.64 -3.04 -2.40
CA TYR A 131 6.58 -3.87 -1.63
C TYR A 131 6.03 -4.28 -0.27
N ARG A 132 5.33 -3.40 0.44
CA ARG A 132 4.66 -3.75 1.71
C ARG A 132 3.65 -4.88 1.53
N ASN A 133 2.96 -4.91 0.40
CA ASN A 133 1.91 -5.89 0.09
C ASN A 133 2.43 -7.11 -0.70
N ARG A 134 3.70 -7.11 -1.09
CA ARG A 134 4.33 -8.15 -1.91
C ARG A 134 4.27 -9.51 -1.24
N ILE A 135 3.77 -10.50 -1.98
CA ILE A 135 3.62 -11.89 -1.51
C ILE A 135 4.89 -12.69 -1.80
N ASN A 136 5.51 -12.47 -2.96
CA ASN A 136 6.70 -13.17 -3.40
C ASN A 136 7.95 -12.69 -2.66
N GLY A 137 8.93 -13.58 -2.49
CA GLY A 137 10.20 -13.27 -1.85
C GLY A 137 10.14 -13.20 -0.31
N SER A 138 11.18 -12.68 0.30
CA SER A 138 11.28 -12.55 1.75
C SER A 138 10.41 -11.41 2.28
N ARG A 139 9.48 -11.70 3.18
CA ARG A 139 8.65 -10.68 3.84
C ARG A 139 9.50 -9.62 4.56
N ALA A 140 10.60 -10.04 5.18
CA ALA A 140 11.52 -9.14 5.89
C ALA A 140 12.22 -8.15 4.92
N GLU A 141 12.60 -8.61 3.75
CA GLU A 141 13.21 -7.78 2.72
C GLU A 141 12.18 -6.88 2.05
N ASN A 142 11.00 -7.39 1.76
CA ASN A 142 9.92 -6.61 1.19
C ASN A 142 9.54 -5.43 2.11
N LEU A 143 9.39 -5.66 3.41
CA LEU A 143 9.12 -4.59 4.37
C LEU A 143 10.28 -3.60 4.49
N GLN A 144 11.52 -4.07 4.44
CA GLN A 144 12.68 -3.18 4.45
C GLN A 144 12.71 -2.28 3.22
N ARG A 145 12.45 -2.83 2.03
CA ARG A 145 12.33 -2.05 0.79
C ARG A 145 11.19 -1.04 0.84
N ALA A 146 10.03 -1.42 1.37
CA ALA A 146 8.92 -0.49 1.56
C ALA A 146 9.32 0.70 2.44
N ILE A 147 10.01 0.45 3.56
CA ILE A 147 10.51 1.50 4.46
C ILE A 147 11.46 2.44 3.72
N GLU A 148 12.42 1.91 2.95
CA GLU A 148 13.38 2.69 2.18
C GLU A 148 12.68 3.62 1.17
N PHE A 149 11.68 3.12 0.44
CA PHE A 149 10.93 3.92 -0.52
C PHE A 149 10.04 4.98 0.16
N TYR A 150 9.39 4.68 1.30
CA TYR A 150 8.66 5.70 2.06
C TYR A 150 9.59 6.80 2.57
N GLN A 151 10.76 6.43 3.11
CA GLN A 151 11.74 7.40 3.56
C GLN A 151 12.27 8.28 2.41
N ALA A 152 12.49 7.67 1.23
CA ALA A 152 12.87 8.41 0.04
C ALA A 152 11.75 9.39 -0.42
N ALA A 153 10.49 8.99 -0.39
CA ALA A 153 9.37 9.89 -0.70
C ALA A 153 9.28 11.06 0.28
N LEU A 154 9.58 10.86 1.56
CA LEU A 154 9.60 11.91 2.59
C LEU A 154 10.74 12.93 2.43
N THR A 155 11.72 12.69 1.56
CA THR A 155 12.71 13.72 1.21
C THR A 155 12.11 14.84 0.33
N VAL A 156 10.98 14.56 -0.32
CA VAL A 156 10.22 15.49 -1.16
C VAL A 156 8.93 15.90 -0.45
N TYR A 157 8.18 14.93 0.07
CA TYR A 157 6.97 15.23 0.82
C TYR A 157 7.32 15.77 2.20
N THR A 158 7.36 17.09 2.31
CA THR A 158 7.56 17.80 3.58
C THR A 158 6.21 18.19 4.20
N LEU A 159 6.21 18.45 5.51
CA LEU A 159 5.01 18.95 6.19
C LEU A 159 4.60 20.34 5.67
N GLU A 160 5.58 21.13 5.20
CA GLU A 160 5.40 22.50 4.72
C GLU A 160 4.81 22.53 3.32
N ASP A 161 5.38 21.74 2.38
CA ASP A 161 5.03 21.84 0.96
C ASP A 161 3.93 20.86 0.56
N PHE A 162 3.90 19.65 1.15
CA PHE A 162 3.01 18.54 0.77
C PHE A 162 2.33 17.90 1.98
N ARG A 163 1.67 18.69 2.78
CA ARG A 163 1.15 18.34 4.11
C ARG A 163 0.36 17.02 4.15
N GLU A 164 -0.56 16.80 3.22
CA GLU A 164 -1.38 15.58 3.22
C GLU A 164 -0.59 14.36 2.73
N TYR A 165 0.25 14.50 1.69
CA TYR A 165 1.11 13.42 1.22
C TYR A 165 2.16 13.04 2.27
N TRP A 166 2.70 14.03 2.98
CA TRP A 166 3.59 13.79 4.11
C TRP A 166 2.90 12.96 5.20
N ALA A 167 1.71 13.35 5.64
CA ALA A 167 0.96 12.64 6.68
C ALA A 167 0.54 11.23 6.24
N MET A 168 0.12 11.07 5.00
CA MET A 168 -0.18 9.75 4.40
C MET A 168 1.05 8.86 4.41
N THR A 169 2.21 9.40 4.02
CA THR A 169 3.46 8.64 3.97
C THR A 169 3.94 8.29 5.37
N GLN A 170 3.79 9.19 6.36
CA GLN A 170 4.06 8.92 7.77
C GLN A 170 3.20 7.77 8.29
N ASN A 171 1.89 7.78 8.04
CA ASN A 171 1.01 6.68 8.42
C ASN A 171 1.41 5.35 7.77
N ASN A 172 1.74 5.35 6.48
CA ASN A 172 2.16 4.14 5.77
C ASN A 172 3.51 3.61 6.29
N LEU A 173 4.43 4.49 6.61
CA LEU A 173 5.73 4.17 7.23
C LEU A 173 5.52 3.56 8.62
N ALA A 174 4.60 4.12 9.42
CA ALA A 174 4.21 3.56 10.72
C ALA A 174 3.70 2.12 10.59
N ILE A 175 2.81 1.85 9.64
CA ILE A 175 2.32 0.49 9.36
C ILE A 175 3.47 -0.44 8.97
N ALA A 176 4.41 0.03 8.13
CA ALA A 176 5.56 -0.77 7.72
C ALA A 176 6.48 -1.11 8.91
N TYR A 177 6.73 -0.15 9.81
CA TYR A 177 7.50 -0.37 11.04
C TYR A 177 6.79 -1.29 12.04
N SER A 178 5.46 -1.16 12.21
CA SER A 178 4.67 -2.06 13.06
C SER A 178 4.79 -3.53 12.63
N ASN A 179 4.97 -3.77 11.34
CA ASN A 179 5.10 -5.10 10.74
C ASN A 179 6.55 -5.52 10.49
N ARG A 180 7.54 -4.68 10.80
CA ARG A 180 8.94 -4.93 10.48
C ARG A 180 9.49 -6.11 11.25
N ILE A 181 10.11 -7.05 10.52
CA ILE A 181 10.69 -8.27 11.08
C ILE A 181 12.16 -8.05 11.50
N LYS A 182 12.90 -7.21 10.73
CA LYS A 182 14.30 -6.92 11.02
C LYS A 182 14.44 -5.92 12.18
N GLY A 183 15.45 -6.09 13.01
CA GLY A 183 15.75 -5.21 14.14
C GLY A 183 14.97 -5.55 15.41
N SER A 184 15.01 -4.67 16.40
CA SER A 184 14.31 -4.84 17.66
C SER A 184 12.82 -4.54 17.51
N LEU A 185 11.95 -5.47 17.92
CA LEU A 185 10.50 -5.25 17.95
C LEU A 185 10.14 -4.02 18.79
N ALA A 186 10.80 -3.84 19.94
CA ALA A 186 10.56 -2.72 20.83
C ALA A 186 10.89 -1.36 20.17
N GLU A 187 11.94 -1.30 19.36
CA GLU A 187 12.30 -0.09 18.61
C GLU A 187 11.39 0.11 17.42
N ASN A 188 11.04 -0.95 16.71
CA ASN A 188 10.13 -0.87 15.57
C ASN A 188 8.77 -0.34 15.99
N LEU A 189 8.19 -0.85 17.07
CA LEU A 189 6.92 -0.37 17.62
C LEU A 189 7.01 1.08 18.12
N GLN A 190 8.13 1.45 18.76
CA GLN A 190 8.33 2.83 19.17
C GLN A 190 8.36 3.80 17.99
N ARG A 191 9.09 3.45 16.92
CA ARG A 191 9.11 4.26 15.68
C ARG A 191 7.74 4.32 15.00
N ALA A 192 7.00 3.20 14.98
CA ALA A 192 5.64 3.20 14.43
C ALA A 192 4.74 4.19 15.18
N ILE A 193 4.79 4.22 16.50
CA ILE A 193 4.04 5.18 17.33
C ILE A 193 4.43 6.62 16.96
N GLU A 194 5.71 6.93 16.88
CA GLU A 194 6.21 8.27 16.51
C GLU A 194 5.70 8.73 15.14
N PHE A 195 5.68 7.84 14.15
CA PHE A 195 5.17 8.14 12.81
C PHE A 195 3.64 8.29 12.79
N TYR A 196 2.88 7.51 13.56
CA TYR A 196 1.44 7.71 13.70
C TYR A 196 1.13 9.05 14.38
N GLU A 197 1.82 9.39 15.45
CA GLU A 197 1.67 10.68 16.13
C GLU A 197 2.01 11.85 15.20
N ALA A 198 3.05 11.71 14.36
CA ALA A 198 3.37 12.68 13.34
C ALA A 198 2.23 12.84 12.32
N ALA A 199 1.64 11.74 11.83
CA ALA A 199 0.51 11.83 10.89
C ALA A 199 -0.73 12.52 11.51
N LEU A 200 -0.97 12.36 12.80
CA LEU A 200 -2.08 13.02 13.53
C LEU A 200 -1.92 14.54 13.66
N THR A 201 -0.74 15.10 13.45
CA THR A 201 -0.56 16.57 13.38
C THR A 201 -1.25 17.18 12.17
N VAL A 202 -1.59 16.36 11.17
CA VAL A 202 -2.28 16.77 9.94
C VAL A 202 -3.69 16.16 9.88
N TYR A 203 -3.80 14.87 10.12
CA TYR A 203 -5.09 14.19 10.10
C TYR A 203 -5.80 14.37 11.44
N THR A 204 -6.49 15.51 11.57
CA THR A 204 -7.27 15.88 12.76
C THR A 204 -8.67 15.28 12.70
N PHE A 205 -9.36 15.25 13.85
CA PHE A 205 -10.75 14.80 13.93
C PHE A 205 -11.68 15.73 13.14
N GLU A 206 -11.40 17.03 13.12
CA GLU A 206 -12.21 18.05 12.46
C GLU A 206 -12.13 17.96 10.94
N ASP A 207 -10.90 17.82 10.40
CA ASP A 207 -10.66 17.91 8.96
C ASP A 207 -10.69 16.54 8.25
N PHE A 208 -10.28 15.46 8.93
CA PHE A 208 -10.07 14.14 8.33
C PHE A 208 -10.56 12.99 9.22
N ARG A 209 -11.83 13.03 9.64
CA ARG A 209 -12.40 12.13 10.65
C ARG A 209 -12.08 10.64 10.42
N GLU A 210 -12.24 10.15 9.20
CA GLU A 210 -12.00 8.72 8.89
C GLU A 210 -10.51 8.37 8.97
N LYS A 211 -9.62 9.23 8.42
CA LYS A 211 -8.17 9.02 8.49
C LYS A 211 -7.68 9.12 9.93
N TRP A 212 -8.21 10.08 10.70
CA TRP A 212 -7.92 10.22 12.12
C TRP A 212 -8.31 8.95 12.89
N ALA A 213 -9.53 8.44 12.72
CA ALA A 213 -10.00 7.23 13.40
C ALA A 213 -9.17 6.00 13.02
N MET A 214 -8.77 5.88 11.75
CA MET A 214 -7.88 4.81 11.30
C MET A 214 -6.54 4.85 12.03
N ILE A 215 -5.94 6.03 12.20
CA ILE A 215 -4.67 6.17 12.89
C ILE A 215 -4.85 5.91 14.40
N GLN A 216 -5.95 6.37 15.01
CA GLN A 216 -6.28 6.05 16.40
C GLN A 216 -6.34 4.53 16.63
N ASN A 217 -7.05 3.79 15.76
CA ASN A 217 -7.10 2.33 15.84
C ASN A 217 -5.70 1.69 15.69
N ASN A 218 -4.87 2.17 14.75
CA ASN A 218 -3.52 1.65 14.54
C ASN A 218 -2.59 1.96 15.73
N LEU A 219 -2.70 3.15 16.32
CA LEU A 219 -2.00 3.52 17.56
C LEU A 219 -2.41 2.61 18.71
N ALA A 220 -3.71 2.34 18.86
CA ALA A 220 -4.20 1.42 19.89
C ALA A 220 -3.55 0.04 19.77
N ILE A 221 -3.48 -0.51 18.55
CA ILE A 221 -2.81 -1.79 18.28
C ILE A 221 -1.31 -1.70 18.60
N ALA A 222 -0.64 -0.61 18.22
CA ALA A 222 0.78 -0.42 18.50
C ALA A 222 1.06 -0.32 20.00
N TYR A 223 0.24 0.39 20.75
CA TYR A 223 0.33 0.48 22.21
C TYR A 223 -0.02 -0.84 22.91
N SER A 224 -1.00 -1.61 22.42
CA SER A 224 -1.31 -2.95 22.94
C SER A 224 -0.13 -3.92 22.82
N ASN A 225 0.71 -3.73 21.79
CA ASN A 225 1.89 -4.56 21.54
C ASN A 225 3.20 -3.94 22.07
N ARG A 226 3.16 -2.71 22.61
CA ARG A 226 4.35 -1.99 23.02
C ARG A 226 5.07 -2.68 24.18
N ILE A 227 6.39 -2.85 23.99
CA ILE A 227 7.26 -3.52 24.97
C ILE A 227 7.89 -2.50 25.93
N LYS A 228 8.21 -1.28 25.46
CA LYS A 228 8.79 -0.22 26.28
C LYS A 228 7.75 0.41 27.21
N GLY A 229 8.15 0.75 28.41
CA GLY A 229 7.30 1.40 29.42
C GLY A 229 6.44 0.41 30.22
N SER A 230 5.50 0.94 30.98
CA SER A 230 4.59 0.15 31.79
C SER A 230 3.52 -0.54 30.93
N ARG A 231 3.40 -1.87 31.06
CA ARG A 231 2.35 -2.64 30.37
C ARG A 231 0.95 -2.13 30.72
N ALA A 232 0.73 -1.75 31.98
CA ALA A 232 -0.55 -1.24 32.46
C ALA A 232 -0.90 0.11 31.80
N GLU A 233 0.08 1.02 31.67
CA GLU A 233 -0.10 2.31 31.00
C GLU A 233 -0.29 2.13 29.50
N ASN A 234 0.48 1.23 28.87
CA ASN A 234 0.34 0.95 27.46
C ASN A 234 -1.06 0.42 27.11
N LEU A 235 -1.59 -0.53 27.90
CA LEU A 235 -2.94 -1.05 27.71
C LEU A 235 -4.01 0.01 27.98
N GLN A 236 -3.82 0.88 28.98
CA GLN A 236 -4.74 1.97 29.23
C GLN A 236 -4.81 2.94 28.04
N ARG A 237 -3.65 3.32 27.49
CA ARG A 237 -3.60 4.17 26.25
C ARG A 237 -4.21 3.47 25.05
N ALA A 238 -3.97 2.16 24.89
CA ALA A 238 -4.60 1.41 23.80
C ALA A 238 -6.14 1.47 23.87
N ILE A 239 -6.72 1.30 25.07
CA ILE A 239 -8.16 1.42 25.29
C ILE A 239 -8.65 2.82 24.91
N GLU A 240 -7.98 3.87 25.37
CA GLU A 240 -8.34 5.27 25.04
C GLU A 240 -8.32 5.53 23.54
N PHE A 241 -7.34 5.01 22.80
CA PHE A 241 -7.26 5.15 21.35
C PHE A 241 -8.33 4.32 20.61
N PHE A 242 -8.67 3.11 21.09
CA PHE A 242 -9.79 2.36 20.52
C PHE A 242 -11.11 3.08 20.74
N ASP A 243 -11.38 3.58 21.97
CA ASP A 243 -12.57 4.36 22.29
C ASP A 243 -12.64 5.60 21.40
N ALA A 244 -11.52 6.30 21.18
CA ALA A 244 -11.44 7.42 20.26
C ALA A 244 -11.81 7.02 18.81
N ALA A 245 -11.27 5.92 18.29
CA ALA A 245 -11.63 5.45 16.95
C ALA A 245 -13.12 5.12 16.83
N LEU A 246 -13.73 4.55 17.86
CA LEU A 246 -15.16 4.19 17.90
C LEU A 246 -16.10 5.40 17.94
N THR A 247 -15.61 6.61 18.22
CA THR A 247 -16.41 7.84 18.05
C THR A 247 -16.74 8.12 16.59
N VAL A 248 -15.96 7.54 15.65
CA VAL A 248 -16.14 7.66 14.20
C VAL A 248 -16.61 6.35 13.59
N TYR A 249 -16.00 5.24 13.98
CA TYR A 249 -16.38 3.92 13.48
C TYR A 249 -17.64 3.45 14.19
N THR A 250 -18.78 3.66 13.54
CA THR A 250 -20.09 3.23 14.02
C THR A 250 -20.54 1.96 13.30
N LEU A 251 -21.48 1.22 13.91
CA LEU A 251 -22.08 0.05 13.26
C LEU A 251 -22.82 0.42 11.98
N GLU A 252 -23.38 1.63 11.93
CA GLU A 252 -24.16 2.14 10.81
C GLU A 252 -23.27 2.54 9.63
N ASP A 253 -22.22 3.34 9.87
CA ASP A 253 -21.40 3.93 8.81
C ASP A 253 -20.20 3.07 8.42
N PHE A 254 -19.58 2.34 9.38
CA PHE A 254 -18.32 1.62 9.19
C PHE A 254 -18.35 0.22 9.83
N ARG A 255 -19.33 -0.57 9.49
CA ARG A 255 -19.63 -1.85 10.15
C ARG A 255 -18.43 -2.78 10.37
N GLU A 256 -17.61 -2.97 9.34
CA GLU A 256 -16.42 -3.85 9.44
C GLU A 256 -15.33 -3.26 10.34
N LYS A 257 -15.05 -1.96 10.19
CA LYS A 257 -14.06 -1.26 11.01
C LYS A 257 -14.52 -1.18 12.46
N TRP A 258 -15.81 -0.93 12.68
CA TRP A 258 -16.43 -0.96 14.01
C TRP A 258 -16.24 -2.32 14.67
N ALA A 259 -16.63 -3.42 14.00
CA ALA A 259 -16.52 -4.77 14.55
C ALA A 259 -15.07 -5.17 14.86
N MET A 260 -14.12 -4.84 13.96
CA MET A 260 -12.69 -5.05 14.21
C MET A 260 -12.18 -4.27 15.42
N THR A 261 -12.57 -3.00 15.53
CA THR A 261 -12.13 -2.14 16.64
C THR A 261 -12.71 -2.62 17.97
N GLN A 262 -13.99 -3.02 17.98
CA GLN A 262 -14.65 -3.62 19.17
C GLN A 262 -13.94 -4.90 19.62
N ASN A 263 -13.61 -5.81 18.69
CA ASN A 263 -12.88 -7.03 19.03
C ASN A 263 -11.49 -6.71 19.62
N ASN A 264 -10.75 -5.77 19.05
CA ASN A 264 -9.45 -5.36 19.58
C ASN A 264 -9.56 -4.70 20.96
N LEU A 265 -10.60 -3.88 21.18
CA LEU A 265 -10.89 -3.27 22.47
C LEU A 265 -11.24 -4.32 23.53
N ALA A 266 -12.03 -5.33 23.18
CA ALA A 266 -12.34 -6.46 24.07
C ALA A 266 -11.06 -7.21 24.51
N ILE A 267 -10.14 -7.46 23.58
CA ILE A 267 -8.83 -8.06 23.88
C ILE A 267 -8.03 -7.16 24.83
N ALA A 268 -7.99 -5.85 24.57
CA ALA A 268 -7.27 -4.91 25.44
C ALA A 268 -7.85 -4.87 26.86
N TYR A 269 -9.17 -4.94 27.03
CA TYR A 269 -9.79 -5.07 28.36
C TYR A 269 -9.51 -6.41 29.03
N SER A 270 -9.50 -7.51 28.29
CA SER A 270 -9.13 -8.84 28.82
C SER A 270 -7.71 -8.86 29.36
N ASP A 271 -6.79 -8.17 28.69
CA ASP A 271 -5.38 -8.06 29.06
C ASP A 271 -5.10 -6.98 30.11
N ARG A 272 -6.08 -6.15 30.43
CA ARG A 272 -5.91 -5.00 31.32
C ARG A 272 -5.49 -5.42 32.71
N ILE A 273 -4.39 -4.81 33.20
CA ILE A 273 -3.81 -5.10 34.54
C ILE A 273 -4.47 -4.23 35.62
N ASN A 274 -4.84 -2.98 35.26
CA ASN A 274 -5.46 -2.05 36.18
C ASN A 274 -6.95 -2.35 36.41
N GLY A 275 -7.41 -2.18 37.63
CA GLY A 275 -8.82 -2.40 38.03
C GLY A 275 -9.11 -3.86 38.43
N SER A 276 -10.39 -4.14 38.68
CA SER A 276 -10.83 -5.49 39.00
C SER A 276 -10.85 -6.37 37.76
N ARG A 277 -10.25 -7.57 37.86
CA ARG A 277 -10.28 -8.54 36.75
C ARG A 277 -11.71 -8.89 36.32
N ALA A 278 -12.62 -9.02 37.26
CA ALA A 278 -14.03 -9.28 36.98
C ALA A 278 -14.66 -8.17 36.16
N GLN A 279 -14.47 -6.91 36.52
CA GLN A 279 -14.98 -5.75 35.77
C GLN A 279 -14.32 -5.63 34.37
N ASN A 280 -13.03 -5.95 34.25
CA ASN A 280 -12.37 -5.93 32.95
C ASN A 280 -12.93 -7.01 32.02
N LEU A 281 -13.19 -8.22 32.53
CA LEU A 281 -13.80 -9.30 31.77
C LEU A 281 -15.26 -9.01 31.42
N GLU A 282 -16.04 -8.42 32.33
CA GLU A 282 -17.42 -7.96 32.02
C GLU A 282 -17.42 -6.97 30.88
N ARG A 283 -16.52 -6.00 30.87
CA ARG A 283 -16.37 -5.04 29.77
C ARG A 283 -15.93 -5.73 28.48
N ALA A 284 -14.97 -6.65 28.53
CA ALA A 284 -14.54 -7.40 27.35
C ALA A 284 -15.66 -8.23 26.71
N ILE A 285 -16.61 -8.72 27.52
CA ILE A 285 -17.78 -9.48 27.03
C ILE A 285 -18.86 -8.56 26.44
N ALA A 286 -18.92 -7.32 26.93
CA ALA A 286 -19.92 -6.34 26.48
C ALA A 286 -19.65 -5.76 25.08
N TYR A 287 -18.44 -5.91 24.59
CA TYR A 287 -18.03 -5.49 23.24
C TYR A 287 -18.03 -6.67 22.26
#